data_58cdf51aaa3a8c0c20fe46477e501c42
#
_entry.id   58cdf51aaa3a8c0c20fe46477e501c42
#
_cell.length_a   1.000
_cell.length_b   1.000
_cell.length_c   1.000
_cell.angle_alpha   90.00
_cell.angle_beta   90.00
_cell.angle_gamma   90.00
#
_symmetry.space_group_name_H-M   'P 1'
#
loop_
_entity.id
_entity.type
_entity.pdbx_description
1 polymer ?
#
loop_
_entity_poly.entity_id
_entity_poly.type
_entity_poly.pdbx_seq_one_letter_code
_entity_poly.pdbx_strand_id
1 'polypeptide(L)'
;MKKYLIAAIIAVASFVSASAQKFALVDLDYILRNVPAYEMANAQLNQLSLRWQKEVENVAKEAETMFKNYQTEMVFLTDDQKKKKEEEIVAKEKEAATLRQKYFGPEGELYKKRQSLMKPIQDDVYNAIKKLSEERGYQCIFDRASSSDIIFASPRIDVSNEVLEKLGYSK
;
A
#
# COMPACT_ATOMS: atom_id res chain seq x y z
N MET A 1 -6.69 25.92 63.74
CA MET A 1 -7.60 26.03 62.59
C MET A 1 -6.85 26.26 61.28
N LYS A 2 -5.97 27.25 61.13
CA LYS A 2 -5.22 27.48 59.86
C LYS A 2 -4.41 26.28 59.37
N LYS A 3 -3.79 25.46 60.24
CA LYS A 3 -2.99 24.27 59.86
C LYS A 3 -3.86 23.17 59.26
N TYR A 4 -5.09 22.98 59.72
CA TYR A 4 -6.01 21.99 59.13
C TYR A 4 -6.61 22.44 57.79
N LEU A 5 -6.74 23.78 57.62
CA LEU A 5 -7.22 24.33 56.36
C LEU A 5 -6.16 24.14 55.24
N ILE A 6 -4.89 24.30 55.56
CA ILE A 6 -3.78 24.07 54.63
C ILE A 6 -3.67 22.57 54.28
N ALA A 7 -3.81 21.69 55.26
CA ALA A 7 -3.82 20.24 55.04
C ALA A 7 -5.02 19.77 54.16
N ALA A 8 -6.17 20.39 54.32
CA ALA A 8 -7.36 20.11 53.48
C ALA A 8 -7.16 20.62 52.07
N ILE A 9 -6.54 21.77 51.85
CA ILE A 9 -6.22 22.29 50.49
C ILE A 9 -5.20 21.39 49.79
N ILE A 10 -4.17 20.90 50.49
CA ILE A 10 -3.18 19.98 49.93
C ILE A 10 -3.82 18.61 49.57
N ALA A 11 -4.72 18.12 50.42
CA ALA A 11 -5.47 16.88 50.14
C ALA A 11 -6.41 16.99 48.91
N VAL A 12 -7.06 18.14 48.72
CA VAL A 12 -7.89 18.42 47.57
C VAL A 12 -7.04 18.60 46.30
N ALA A 13 -5.86 19.21 46.37
CA ALA A 13 -4.94 19.35 45.25
C ALA A 13 -4.35 17.99 44.79
N SER A 14 -4.34 16.95 45.63
CA SER A 14 -3.84 15.63 45.30
C SER A 14 -4.86 14.83 44.46
N PHE A 15 -6.11 15.27 44.34
CA PHE A 15 -7.13 14.68 43.47
C PHE A 15 -7.16 15.23 42.04
N VAL A 16 -6.18 16.06 41.65
CA VAL A 16 -5.96 16.33 40.23
C VAL A 16 -5.51 15.01 39.61
N SER A 17 -6.46 14.26 39.11
CA SER A 17 -6.23 13.00 38.39
C SER A 17 -5.17 13.29 37.33
N ALA A 18 -3.98 12.78 37.52
CA ALA A 18 -3.01 12.67 36.45
C ALA A 18 -3.69 11.79 35.39
N SER A 19 -4.27 12.42 34.39
CA SER A 19 -4.77 11.72 33.22
C SER A 19 -3.55 11.10 32.56
N ALA A 20 -3.23 9.86 32.96
CA ALA A 20 -2.17 9.12 32.31
C ALA A 20 -2.48 9.10 30.82
N GLN A 21 -1.57 9.64 30.01
CA GLN A 21 -1.71 9.64 28.56
C GLN A 21 -1.89 8.19 28.12
N LYS A 22 -3.08 7.87 27.62
CA LYS A 22 -3.37 6.54 27.11
C LYS A 22 -2.89 6.45 25.67
N PHE A 23 -2.06 5.48 25.39
CA PHE A 23 -1.65 5.12 24.06
C PHE A 23 -1.93 3.64 23.80
N ALA A 24 -2.05 3.28 22.55
CA ALA A 24 -2.23 1.90 22.11
C ALA A 24 -1.34 1.60 20.90
N LEU A 25 -1.26 0.34 20.54
CA LEU A 25 -0.60 -0.13 19.33
C LEU A 25 -1.61 -0.84 18.43
N VAL A 26 -1.35 -0.81 17.16
CA VAL A 26 -1.99 -1.64 16.15
C VAL A 26 -0.93 -2.30 15.27
N ASP A 27 -1.28 -3.41 14.66
CA ASP A 27 -0.53 -4.04 13.59
C ASP A 27 -1.34 -3.87 12.30
N LEU A 28 -0.99 -2.84 11.51
CA LEU A 28 -1.73 -2.55 10.28
C LEU A 28 -1.63 -3.67 9.26
N ASP A 29 -0.50 -4.37 9.19
CA ASP A 29 -0.34 -5.53 8.30
C ASP A 29 -1.29 -6.67 8.71
N TYR A 30 -1.39 -6.95 10.00
CA TYR A 30 -2.32 -7.94 10.52
C TYR A 30 -3.77 -7.53 10.25
N ILE A 31 -4.14 -6.28 10.52
CA ILE A 31 -5.49 -5.76 10.26
C ILE A 31 -5.83 -5.91 8.79
N LEU A 32 -4.99 -5.41 7.88
CA LEU A 32 -5.24 -5.42 6.44
C LEU A 32 -5.40 -6.85 5.89
N ARG A 33 -4.54 -7.80 6.32
CA ARG A 33 -4.65 -9.22 5.91
C ARG A 33 -5.94 -9.90 6.38
N ASN A 34 -6.60 -9.37 7.41
CA ASN A 34 -7.88 -9.88 7.89
C ASN A 34 -9.09 -9.10 7.32
N VAL A 35 -8.87 -8.14 6.40
CA VAL A 35 -9.92 -7.42 5.67
C VAL A 35 -10.11 -8.07 4.29
N PRO A 36 -11.25 -8.75 4.00
CA PRO A 36 -11.45 -9.45 2.74
C PRO A 36 -11.33 -8.56 1.50
N ALA A 37 -11.72 -7.29 1.59
CA ALA A 37 -11.57 -6.32 0.50
C ALA A 37 -10.09 -6.10 0.12
N TYR A 38 -9.17 -6.16 1.08
CA TYR A 38 -7.73 -6.04 0.83
C TYR A 38 -7.19 -7.23 0.03
N GLU A 39 -7.58 -8.45 0.40
CA GLU A 39 -7.21 -9.67 -0.34
C GLU A 39 -7.74 -9.65 -1.76
N MET A 40 -9.02 -9.26 -1.95
CA MET A 40 -9.62 -9.12 -3.28
C MET A 40 -8.90 -8.06 -4.13
N ALA A 41 -8.55 -6.92 -3.53
CA ALA A 41 -7.81 -5.86 -4.21
C ALA A 41 -6.42 -6.33 -4.65
N ASN A 42 -5.69 -7.03 -3.77
CA ASN A 42 -4.39 -7.63 -4.12
C ASN A 42 -4.50 -8.66 -5.24
N ALA A 43 -5.49 -9.55 -5.18
CA ALA A 43 -5.73 -10.54 -6.24
C ALA A 43 -6.01 -9.86 -7.58
N GLN A 44 -6.84 -8.81 -7.60
CA GLN A 44 -7.13 -8.03 -8.80
C GLN A 44 -5.89 -7.33 -9.37
N LEU A 45 -5.06 -6.73 -8.51
CA LEU A 45 -3.81 -6.08 -8.92
C LEU A 45 -2.83 -7.08 -9.53
N ASN A 46 -2.70 -8.26 -8.91
CA ASN A 46 -1.84 -9.33 -9.42
C ASN A 46 -2.30 -9.81 -10.81
N GLN A 47 -3.60 -10.02 -11.01
CA GLN A 47 -4.15 -10.41 -12.30
C GLN A 47 -3.90 -9.35 -13.38
N LEU A 48 -4.09 -8.06 -13.04
CA LEU A 48 -3.81 -6.96 -13.96
C LEU A 48 -2.33 -6.88 -14.31
N SER A 49 -1.46 -7.01 -13.32
CA SER A 49 -0.01 -6.99 -13.50
C SER A 49 0.44 -8.10 -14.45
N LEU A 50 0.00 -9.34 -14.22
CA LEU A 50 0.32 -10.48 -15.09
C LEU A 50 -0.19 -10.29 -16.52
N ARG A 51 -1.41 -9.77 -16.69
CA ARG A 51 -1.97 -9.49 -18.01
C ARG A 51 -1.16 -8.44 -18.77
N TRP A 52 -0.84 -7.33 -18.13
CA TRP A 52 -0.06 -6.25 -18.74
C TRP A 52 1.40 -6.64 -19.01
N GLN A 53 1.99 -7.44 -18.11
CA GLN A 53 3.31 -8.00 -18.34
C GLN A 53 3.32 -8.86 -19.60
N LYS A 54 2.34 -9.75 -19.75
CA LYS A 54 2.21 -10.60 -20.95
C LYS A 54 2.00 -9.78 -22.23
N GLU A 55 1.23 -8.70 -22.17
CA GLU A 55 1.03 -7.78 -23.29
C GLU A 55 2.34 -7.13 -23.73
N VAL A 56 3.11 -6.59 -22.78
CA VAL A 56 4.45 -6.00 -23.05
C VAL A 56 5.41 -7.05 -23.61
N GLU A 57 5.44 -8.25 -23.02
CA GLU A 57 6.28 -9.36 -23.47
C GLU A 57 5.93 -9.82 -24.90
N ASN A 58 4.66 -9.87 -25.25
CA ASN A 58 4.24 -10.24 -26.60
C ASN A 58 4.74 -9.23 -27.64
N VAL A 59 4.60 -7.92 -27.39
CA VAL A 59 5.08 -6.89 -28.31
C VAL A 59 6.61 -6.92 -28.41
N ALA A 60 7.32 -7.10 -27.28
CA ALA A 60 8.78 -7.23 -27.29
C ALA A 60 9.23 -8.49 -28.08
N LYS A 61 8.52 -9.60 -27.95
CA LYS A 61 8.80 -10.84 -28.70
C LYS A 61 8.51 -10.69 -30.20
N GLU A 62 7.49 -9.91 -30.57
CA GLU A 62 7.23 -9.56 -31.97
C GLU A 62 8.43 -8.76 -32.53
N ALA A 63 8.93 -7.76 -31.84
CA ALA A 63 10.11 -6.99 -32.25
C ALA A 63 11.34 -7.89 -32.42
N GLU A 64 11.59 -8.79 -31.45
CA GLU A 64 12.68 -9.77 -31.53
C GLU A 64 12.55 -10.68 -32.74
N THR A 65 11.35 -11.14 -33.05
CA THR A 65 11.07 -11.99 -34.21
C THR A 65 11.29 -11.23 -35.52
N MET A 66 10.84 -9.97 -35.60
CA MET A 66 11.08 -9.10 -36.73
C MET A 66 12.57 -8.89 -36.96
N PHE A 67 13.34 -8.67 -35.89
CA PHE A 67 14.79 -8.52 -35.97
C PHE A 67 15.50 -9.80 -36.45
N LYS A 68 15.12 -10.97 -35.94
CA LYS A 68 15.68 -12.27 -36.41
C LYS A 68 15.39 -12.50 -37.88
N ASN A 69 14.16 -12.24 -38.31
CA ASN A 69 13.79 -12.36 -39.73
C ASN A 69 14.61 -11.38 -40.59
N TYR A 70 14.76 -10.13 -40.18
CA TYR A 70 15.56 -9.15 -40.85
C TYR A 70 17.01 -9.62 -41.00
N GLN A 71 17.63 -10.15 -39.94
CA GLN A 71 19.01 -10.69 -40.03
C GLN A 71 19.17 -11.78 -41.09
N THR A 72 18.16 -12.63 -41.28
CA THR A 72 18.23 -13.70 -42.29
C THR A 72 17.96 -13.21 -43.71
N GLU A 73 17.12 -12.18 -43.84
CA GLU A 73 16.70 -11.65 -45.15
C GLU A 73 17.57 -10.53 -45.66
N MET A 74 18.36 -9.86 -44.80
CA MET A 74 19.09 -8.61 -45.12
C MET A 74 20.02 -8.71 -46.34
N VAL A 75 20.54 -9.90 -46.63
CA VAL A 75 21.43 -10.12 -47.80
C VAL A 75 20.69 -10.05 -49.13
N PHE A 76 19.37 -10.19 -49.12
CA PHE A 76 18.51 -10.16 -50.29
C PHE A 76 17.74 -8.84 -50.44
N LEU A 77 17.86 -7.92 -49.48
CA LEU A 77 17.10 -6.68 -49.45
C LEU A 77 17.87 -5.53 -50.08
N THR A 78 17.15 -4.64 -50.77
CA THR A 78 17.67 -3.35 -51.20
C THR A 78 17.87 -2.42 -49.99
N ASP A 79 18.66 -1.34 -50.16
CA ASP A 79 18.93 -0.42 -49.03
C ASP A 79 17.65 0.27 -48.52
N ASP A 80 16.72 0.62 -49.40
CA ASP A 80 15.42 1.16 -49.02
C ASP A 80 14.57 0.15 -48.22
N GLN A 81 14.62 -1.12 -48.61
CA GLN A 81 13.89 -2.19 -47.87
C GLN A 81 14.52 -2.45 -46.51
N LYS A 82 15.86 -2.43 -46.40
CA LYS A 82 16.55 -2.55 -45.11
C LYS A 82 16.14 -1.43 -44.17
N LYS A 83 16.24 -0.20 -44.65
CA LYS A 83 15.89 1.00 -43.86
C LYS A 83 14.43 0.91 -43.37
N LYS A 84 13.49 0.53 -44.22
CA LYS A 84 12.09 0.39 -43.84
C LYS A 84 11.87 -0.69 -42.76
N LYS A 85 12.53 -1.86 -42.90
CA LYS A 85 12.46 -2.92 -41.91
C LYS A 85 13.07 -2.52 -40.56
N GLU A 86 14.21 -1.82 -40.59
CA GLU A 86 14.84 -1.28 -39.38
C GLU A 86 13.93 -0.28 -38.67
N GLU A 87 13.29 0.64 -39.40
CA GLU A 87 12.32 1.58 -38.86
C GLU A 87 11.13 0.86 -38.24
N GLU A 88 10.60 -0.20 -38.85
CA GLU A 88 9.50 -1.01 -38.33
C GLU A 88 9.89 -1.73 -37.03
N ILE A 89 11.11 -2.28 -36.94
CA ILE A 89 11.65 -2.94 -35.74
C ILE A 89 11.77 -1.93 -34.60
N VAL A 90 12.42 -0.79 -34.87
CA VAL A 90 12.58 0.28 -33.88
C VAL A 90 11.22 0.80 -33.38
N ALA A 91 10.24 0.95 -34.29
CA ALA A 91 8.89 1.34 -33.91
C ALA A 91 8.23 0.31 -32.97
N LYS A 92 8.41 -0.99 -33.23
CA LYS A 92 7.88 -2.06 -32.39
C LYS A 92 8.58 -2.13 -31.02
N GLU A 93 9.89 -1.97 -30.96
CA GLU A 93 10.62 -1.85 -29.69
C GLU A 93 10.16 -0.66 -28.85
N LYS A 94 9.96 0.49 -29.52
CA LYS A 94 9.43 1.69 -28.88
C LYS A 94 8.00 1.49 -28.36
N GLU A 95 7.16 0.76 -29.09
CA GLU A 95 5.82 0.37 -28.64
C GLU A 95 5.90 -0.44 -27.34
N ALA A 96 6.75 -1.46 -27.27
CA ALA A 96 6.93 -2.26 -26.05
C ALA A 96 7.42 -1.41 -24.88
N ALA A 97 8.39 -0.51 -25.09
CA ALA A 97 8.89 0.41 -24.08
C ALA A 97 7.78 1.37 -23.58
N THR A 98 6.98 1.89 -24.51
CA THR A 98 5.86 2.80 -24.20
C THR A 98 4.77 2.08 -23.38
N LEU A 99 4.40 0.85 -23.73
CA LEU A 99 3.46 0.04 -22.97
C LEU A 99 3.98 -0.25 -21.56
N ARG A 100 5.27 -0.60 -21.44
CA ARG A 100 5.90 -0.82 -20.14
C ARG A 100 5.83 0.43 -19.26
N GLN A 101 6.16 1.59 -19.81
CA GLN A 101 6.08 2.86 -19.10
C GLN A 101 4.63 3.20 -18.72
N LYS A 102 3.68 2.98 -19.61
CA LYS A 102 2.25 3.20 -19.37
C LYS A 102 1.73 2.36 -18.22
N TYR A 103 2.08 1.07 -18.18
CA TYR A 103 1.54 0.16 -17.17
C TYR A 103 2.31 0.20 -15.86
N PHE A 104 3.65 0.23 -15.91
CA PHE A 104 4.53 0.02 -14.77
C PHE A 104 5.40 1.23 -14.41
N GLY A 105 5.24 2.35 -15.12
CA GLY A 105 5.94 3.59 -14.78
C GLY A 105 5.57 4.13 -13.40
N PRO A 106 6.28 5.12 -12.86
CA PRO A 106 6.05 5.69 -11.52
C PRO A 106 4.61 6.14 -11.27
N GLU A 107 3.93 6.66 -12.30
CA GLU A 107 2.50 7.05 -12.30
C GLU A 107 1.69 6.22 -13.30
N GLY A 108 2.14 4.99 -13.56
CA GLY A 108 1.50 4.09 -14.51
C GLY A 108 0.14 3.57 -14.05
N GLU A 109 -0.52 2.85 -14.95
CA GLU A 109 -1.88 2.34 -14.68
C GLU A 109 -1.95 1.40 -13.47
N LEU A 110 -0.88 0.62 -13.21
CA LEU A 110 -0.82 -0.26 -12.03
C LEU A 110 -0.79 0.55 -10.74
N TYR A 111 -0.01 1.64 -10.71
CA TYR A 111 0.06 2.53 -9.56
C TYR A 111 -1.31 3.19 -9.30
N LYS A 112 -1.92 3.77 -10.33
CA LYS A 112 -3.25 4.40 -10.21
C LYS A 112 -4.31 3.42 -9.74
N LYS A 113 -4.29 2.20 -10.29
CA LYS A 113 -5.23 1.15 -9.89
C LYS A 113 -5.02 0.72 -8.45
N ARG A 114 -3.77 0.59 -8.01
CA ARG A 114 -3.44 0.33 -6.60
C ARG A 114 -4.00 1.42 -5.69
N GLN A 115 -3.76 2.69 -6.01
CA GLN A 115 -4.28 3.81 -5.23
C GLN A 115 -5.81 3.77 -5.13
N SER A 116 -6.50 3.56 -6.26
CA SER A 116 -7.96 3.54 -6.29
C SER A 116 -8.58 2.38 -5.49
N LEU A 117 -7.90 1.24 -5.41
CA LEU A 117 -8.37 0.06 -4.67
C LEU A 117 -7.99 0.10 -3.19
N MET A 118 -6.78 0.58 -2.87
CA MET A 118 -6.26 0.55 -1.50
C MET A 118 -6.74 1.72 -0.65
N LYS A 119 -6.91 2.92 -1.26
CA LYS A 119 -7.29 4.10 -0.51
C LYS A 119 -8.60 3.94 0.27
N PRO A 120 -9.70 3.45 -0.29
CA PRO A 120 -10.93 3.25 0.47
C PRO A 120 -10.74 2.33 1.68
N ILE A 121 -9.97 1.23 1.50
CA ILE A 121 -9.70 0.26 2.56
C ILE A 121 -8.87 0.90 3.69
N GLN A 122 -7.86 1.69 3.33
CA GLN A 122 -7.06 2.44 4.30
C GLN A 122 -7.90 3.49 5.04
N ASP A 123 -8.79 4.18 4.33
CA ASP A 123 -9.69 5.17 4.92
C ASP A 123 -10.66 4.49 5.93
N ASP A 124 -11.19 3.31 5.62
CA ASP A 124 -12.05 2.54 6.53
C ASP A 124 -11.29 2.08 7.78
N VAL A 125 -10.08 1.55 7.62
CA VAL A 125 -9.21 1.16 8.75
C VAL A 125 -8.87 2.37 9.61
N TYR A 126 -8.49 3.49 9.00
CA TYR A 126 -8.20 4.73 9.73
C TYR A 126 -9.41 5.21 10.53
N ASN A 127 -10.60 5.20 9.92
CA ASN A 127 -11.84 5.62 10.58
C ASN A 127 -12.20 4.69 11.76
N ALA A 128 -11.98 3.38 11.62
CA ALA A 128 -12.18 2.43 12.72
C ALA A 128 -11.22 2.68 13.88
N ILE A 129 -9.93 2.91 13.59
CA ILE A 129 -8.90 3.27 14.57
C ILE A 129 -9.27 4.58 15.29
N LYS A 130 -9.66 5.60 14.53
CA LYS A 130 -10.06 6.91 15.06
C LYS A 130 -11.25 6.76 16.01
N LYS A 131 -12.30 6.05 15.60
CA LYS A 131 -13.48 5.80 16.41
C LYS A 131 -13.14 5.04 17.70
N LEU A 132 -12.28 4.02 17.62
CA LEU A 132 -11.82 3.29 18.80
C LEU A 132 -11.01 4.21 19.74
N SER A 133 -10.15 5.07 19.18
CA SER A 133 -9.37 6.04 19.94
C SER A 133 -10.25 7.00 20.73
N GLU A 134 -11.28 7.55 20.10
CA GLU A 134 -12.26 8.45 20.74
C GLU A 134 -13.03 7.74 21.86
N GLU A 135 -13.51 6.51 21.64
CA GLU A 135 -14.27 5.74 22.63
C GLU A 135 -13.44 5.31 23.85
N ARG A 136 -12.16 4.97 23.64
CA ARG A 136 -11.26 4.48 24.70
C ARG A 136 -10.42 5.59 25.33
N GLY A 137 -10.43 6.79 24.73
CA GLY A 137 -9.65 7.94 25.20
C GLY A 137 -8.16 7.79 24.96
N TYR A 138 -7.76 7.10 23.88
CA TYR A 138 -6.38 7.05 23.45
C TYR A 138 -5.99 8.39 22.82
N GLN A 139 -4.85 8.92 23.21
CA GLN A 139 -4.30 10.17 22.67
C GLN A 139 -3.41 9.90 21.46
N CYS A 140 -2.83 8.71 21.38
CA CYS A 140 -2.03 8.27 20.25
C CYS A 140 -2.13 6.75 20.08
N ILE A 141 -2.17 6.31 18.83
CA ILE A 141 -2.09 4.91 18.44
C ILE A 141 -0.95 4.79 17.44
N PHE A 142 0.00 3.89 17.71
CA PHE A 142 1.17 3.65 16.87
C PHE A 142 0.99 2.36 16.07
N ASP A 143 1.44 2.37 14.83
CA ASP A 143 1.55 1.14 14.04
C ASP A 143 2.86 0.44 14.36
N ARG A 144 2.77 -0.76 14.95
CA ARG A 144 3.96 -1.56 15.27
C ARG A 144 4.56 -2.27 14.06
N ALA A 145 3.79 -2.50 12.99
CA ALA A 145 4.27 -3.17 11.80
C ALA A 145 5.25 -2.31 11.00
N SER A 146 5.03 -0.98 10.98
CA SER A 146 5.89 -0.02 10.29
C SER A 146 6.98 0.61 11.17
N SER A 147 6.90 0.44 12.51
CA SER A 147 7.81 1.08 13.46
C SER A 147 9.01 0.19 13.77
N SER A 148 10.19 0.56 13.27
CA SER A 148 11.47 -0.11 13.60
C SER A 148 11.94 0.12 15.04
N ASP A 149 11.37 1.10 15.74
CA ASP A 149 11.85 1.59 17.03
C ASP A 149 11.12 0.94 18.22
N ILE A 150 10.08 0.16 17.99
CA ILE A 150 9.37 -0.56 19.05
C ILE A 150 10.04 -1.91 19.29
N ILE A 151 10.93 -1.97 20.29
CA ILE A 151 11.65 -3.21 20.66
C ILE A 151 10.74 -4.19 21.39
N PHE A 152 9.86 -3.67 22.26
CA PHE A 152 8.92 -4.47 23.04
C PHE A 152 7.62 -3.69 23.28
N ALA A 153 6.51 -4.40 23.17
CA ALA A 153 5.21 -3.90 23.56
C ALA A 153 4.40 -4.98 24.25
N SER A 154 3.72 -4.62 25.32
CA SER A 154 2.80 -5.55 25.97
C SER A 154 1.62 -5.87 25.07
N PRO A 155 1.20 -7.14 24.92
CA PRO A 155 -0.01 -7.49 24.18
C PRO A 155 -1.29 -6.79 24.68
N ARG A 156 -1.28 -6.29 25.93
CA ARG A 156 -2.42 -5.59 26.53
C ARG A 156 -2.71 -4.22 25.91
N ILE A 157 -1.73 -3.63 25.22
CA ILE A 157 -1.91 -2.34 24.56
C ILE A 157 -2.09 -2.46 23.04
N ASP A 158 -2.07 -3.69 22.52
CA ASP A 158 -2.38 -3.99 21.13
C ASP A 158 -3.89 -4.11 20.96
N VAL A 159 -4.45 -3.22 20.17
CA VAL A 159 -5.90 -3.11 19.92
C VAL A 159 -6.29 -3.51 18.49
N SER A 160 -5.45 -4.26 17.81
CA SER A 160 -5.68 -4.66 16.41
C SER A 160 -6.98 -5.45 16.24
N ASN A 161 -7.31 -6.34 17.19
CA ASN A 161 -8.55 -7.11 17.14
C ASN A 161 -9.78 -6.24 17.36
N GLU A 162 -9.72 -5.26 18.27
CA GLU A 162 -10.81 -4.30 18.48
C GLU A 162 -11.06 -3.43 17.24
N VAL A 163 -10.00 -3.12 16.48
CA VAL A 163 -10.13 -2.43 15.18
C VAL A 163 -10.85 -3.34 14.18
N LEU A 164 -10.49 -4.63 14.10
CA LEU A 164 -11.17 -5.60 13.24
C LEU A 164 -12.64 -5.77 13.62
N GLU A 165 -12.97 -5.81 14.90
CA GLU A 165 -14.35 -5.84 15.37
C GLU A 165 -15.13 -4.59 14.91
N LYS A 166 -14.52 -3.41 14.98
CA LYS A 166 -15.11 -2.16 14.50
C LYS A 166 -15.35 -2.14 12.99
N LEU A 167 -14.52 -2.85 12.24
CA LEU A 167 -14.67 -3.04 10.79
C LEU A 167 -15.72 -4.12 10.46
N GLY A 168 -16.22 -4.86 11.46
CA GLY A 168 -17.16 -5.97 11.26
C GLY A 168 -16.49 -7.31 10.94
N TYR A 169 -15.20 -7.43 11.17
CA TYR A 169 -14.42 -8.64 10.92
C TYR A 169 -13.93 -9.27 12.24
N SER A 170 -14.87 -9.70 13.10
CA SER A 170 -14.53 -10.51 14.26
C SER A 170 -14.22 -11.96 13.86
N LYS A 171 -13.18 -12.54 14.48
CA LYS A 171 -12.95 -14.00 14.43
C LYS A 171 -13.85 -14.71 15.40
#